data_285ee3e45d2ff6edd2065774d1a2cc0e
#
_entry.id   285ee3e45d2ff6edd2065774d1a2cc0e
#
_cell.length_a   1.000
_cell.length_b   1.000
_cell.length_c   1.000
_cell.angle_alpha   90.00
_cell.angle_beta   90.00
_cell.angle_gamma   90.00
#
_symmetry.space_group_name_H-M   'P 1'
#
loop_
_entity.id
_entity.type
_entity.pdbx_description
1 polymer ?
#
loop_
_entity_poly.entity_id
_entity_poly.type
_entity_poly.pdbx_seq_one_letter_code
_entity_poly.pdbx_strand_id
1 'polypeptide(L)'
;MSIKNMSIDSRPRERLELVGLANLSNAELLAIIIGSGSKEKSAIAIANELLEKVGSIRKLSRLNLNNIKIKGFGRVKKINVSVAFELGRRAVNELERKINLKESHAIYRFCFPKYYGLQKEKISLIILDKNLNFIYEESENSGTFNDISFSMP
;
A
#
# COMPACT_ATOMS: atom_id res chain seq x y z
N MET A 1 -26.79 6.66 -5.00
CA MET A 1 -27.42 5.76 -4.01
C MET A 1 -26.79 6.01 -2.64
N SER A 2 -27.59 6.28 -1.63
CA SER A 2 -27.10 6.45 -0.25
C SER A 2 -26.81 5.07 0.35
N ILE A 3 -25.79 4.96 1.21
CA ILE A 3 -25.47 3.74 1.99
C ILE A 3 -26.71 3.25 2.78
N LYS A 4 -27.62 4.14 3.15
CA LYS A 4 -28.86 3.80 3.86
C LYS A 4 -29.82 2.88 3.09
N ASN A 5 -29.68 2.78 1.77
CA ASN A 5 -30.50 1.93 0.89
C ASN A 5 -29.85 0.60 0.53
N MET A 6 -28.66 0.31 1.07
CA MET A 6 -28.02 -1.01 0.94
C MET A 6 -28.51 -1.91 2.07
N SER A 7 -28.66 -3.20 1.79
CA SER A 7 -28.89 -4.18 2.86
C SER A 7 -27.79 -4.05 3.92
N ILE A 8 -28.11 -4.30 5.19
CA ILE A 8 -27.17 -4.20 6.30
C ILE A 8 -25.89 -5.00 6.00
N ASP A 9 -26.05 -6.22 5.47
CA ASP A 9 -24.97 -7.13 5.10
C ASP A 9 -24.04 -6.62 3.98
N SER A 10 -24.43 -5.59 3.25
CA SER A 10 -23.64 -4.99 2.15
C SER A 10 -22.98 -3.67 2.50
N ARG A 11 -23.14 -3.17 3.74
CA ARG A 11 -22.45 -1.97 4.21
C ARG A 11 -21.06 -2.35 4.69
N PRO A 12 -20.00 -1.65 4.26
CA PRO A 12 -18.64 -2.06 4.54
C PRO A 12 -18.29 -2.25 6.03
N ARG A 13 -18.87 -1.45 6.94
CA ARG A 13 -18.61 -1.55 8.39
C ARG A 13 -19.31 -2.75 9.01
N GLU A 14 -20.56 -2.94 8.69
CA GLU A 14 -21.36 -4.06 9.15
C GLU A 14 -20.81 -5.38 8.59
N ARG A 15 -20.38 -5.36 7.32
CA ARG A 15 -19.71 -6.51 6.71
C ARG A 15 -18.38 -6.81 7.37
N LEU A 16 -17.61 -5.79 7.79
CA LEU A 16 -16.39 -5.98 8.57
C LEU A 16 -16.64 -6.78 9.86
N GLU A 17 -17.70 -6.43 10.60
CA GLU A 17 -18.07 -7.11 11.84
C GLU A 17 -18.48 -8.57 11.62
N LEU A 18 -19.11 -8.87 10.48
CA LEU A 18 -19.54 -10.23 10.14
C LEU A 18 -18.42 -11.14 9.62
N VAL A 19 -17.57 -10.64 8.74
CA VAL A 19 -16.61 -11.49 8.02
C VAL A 19 -15.14 -11.21 8.34
N GLY A 20 -14.84 -10.15 9.08
CA GLY A 20 -13.49 -9.73 9.44
C GLY A 20 -12.73 -9.02 8.30
N LEU A 21 -11.64 -8.34 8.69
CA LEU A 21 -10.82 -7.50 7.79
C LEU A 21 -10.28 -8.24 6.55
N ALA A 22 -9.83 -9.49 6.76
CA ALA A 22 -9.19 -10.27 5.70
C ALA A 22 -10.12 -10.62 4.53
N ASN A 23 -11.43 -10.60 4.77
CA ASN A 23 -12.44 -10.98 3.77
C ASN A 23 -13.10 -9.77 3.09
N LEU A 24 -12.64 -8.56 3.40
CA LEU A 24 -13.09 -7.35 2.72
C LEU A 24 -12.28 -7.09 1.45
N SER A 25 -12.94 -6.62 0.41
CA SER A 25 -12.30 -6.12 -0.80
C SER A 25 -11.54 -4.82 -0.53
N ASN A 26 -10.57 -4.50 -1.39
CA ASN A 26 -9.86 -3.23 -1.34
C ASN A 26 -10.79 -2.00 -1.38
N ALA A 27 -11.88 -2.09 -2.13
CA ALA A 27 -12.87 -1.02 -2.21
C ALA A 27 -13.63 -0.85 -0.88
N GLU A 28 -13.98 -1.93 -0.20
CA GLU A 28 -14.64 -1.89 1.10
C GLU A 28 -13.72 -1.33 2.18
N LEU A 29 -12.46 -1.74 2.22
CA LEU A 29 -11.46 -1.20 3.13
C LEU A 29 -11.26 0.31 2.91
N LEU A 30 -11.11 0.75 1.67
CA LEU A 30 -11.01 2.17 1.33
C LEU A 30 -12.30 2.93 1.69
N ALA A 31 -13.48 2.34 1.48
CA ALA A 31 -14.74 2.97 1.85
C ALA A 31 -14.86 3.20 3.36
N ILE A 32 -14.35 2.28 4.18
CA ILE A 32 -14.30 2.44 5.64
C ILE A 32 -13.39 3.61 6.02
N ILE A 33 -12.21 3.74 5.41
CA ILE A 33 -11.25 4.83 5.64
C ILE A 33 -11.82 6.17 5.17
N ILE A 34 -12.47 6.22 4.01
CA ILE A 34 -13.18 7.38 3.45
C ILE A 34 -14.30 7.83 4.40
N GLY A 35 -14.94 6.88 5.09
CA GLY A 35 -15.89 7.10 6.15
C GLY A 35 -17.31 7.40 5.65
N SER A 36 -17.49 8.39 4.79
CA SER A 36 -18.82 8.81 4.30
C SER A 36 -18.80 9.09 2.81
N GLY A 37 -19.92 8.92 2.16
CA GLY A 37 -20.13 9.35 0.78
C GLY A 37 -20.25 10.86 0.63
N SER A 38 -20.83 11.26 -0.47
CA SER A 38 -21.36 12.60 -0.77
C SER A 38 -22.87 12.51 -0.98
N LYS A 39 -23.49 13.64 -1.31
CA LYS A 39 -24.94 13.64 -1.68
C LYS A 39 -25.23 12.72 -2.87
N GLU A 40 -24.28 12.54 -3.77
CA GLU A 40 -24.46 11.81 -5.03
C GLU A 40 -23.80 10.43 -5.08
N LYS A 41 -22.74 10.19 -4.30
CA LYS A 41 -21.98 8.96 -4.33
C LYS A 41 -21.78 8.38 -2.93
N SER A 42 -21.98 7.07 -2.78
CA SER A 42 -21.61 6.36 -1.54
C SER A 42 -20.10 6.27 -1.37
N ALA A 43 -19.63 5.98 -0.15
CA ALA A 43 -18.19 5.80 0.12
C ALA A 43 -17.60 4.67 -0.73
N ILE A 44 -18.34 3.56 -0.92
CA ILE A 44 -17.91 2.44 -1.75
C ILE A 44 -17.83 2.81 -3.23
N ALA A 45 -18.75 3.63 -3.73
CA ALA A 45 -18.70 4.13 -5.11
C ALA A 45 -17.47 5.03 -5.34
N ILE A 46 -17.14 5.89 -4.36
CA ILE A 46 -15.93 6.72 -4.41
C ILE A 46 -14.68 5.85 -4.39
N ALA A 47 -14.64 4.80 -3.57
CA ALA A 47 -13.52 3.87 -3.46
C ALA A 47 -13.30 3.08 -4.76
N ASN A 48 -14.37 2.59 -5.39
CA ASN A 48 -14.30 1.92 -6.69
C ASN A 48 -13.75 2.84 -7.78
N GLU A 49 -14.30 4.05 -7.91
CA GLU A 49 -13.82 5.04 -8.90
C GLU A 49 -12.35 5.41 -8.68
N LEU A 50 -11.91 5.48 -7.42
CA LEU A 50 -10.52 5.74 -7.08
C LEU A 50 -9.62 4.60 -7.54
N LEU A 51 -10.01 3.34 -7.29
CA LEU A 51 -9.26 2.15 -7.72
C LEU A 51 -9.24 1.99 -9.24
N GLU A 52 -10.35 2.21 -9.91
CA GLU A 52 -10.43 2.19 -11.38
C GLU A 52 -9.49 3.23 -12.00
N LYS A 53 -9.50 4.46 -11.47
CA LYS A 53 -8.67 5.56 -11.97
C LYS A 53 -7.17 5.32 -11.77
N VAL A 54 -6.78 4.68 -10.67
CA VAL A 54 -5.38 4.46 -10.30
C VAL A 54 -4.86 3.09 -10.73
N GLY A 55 -5.74 2.10 -10.79
CA GLY A 55 -5.48 0.74 -11.26
C GLY A 55 -5.06 -0.24 -10.16
N SER A 56 -4.44 0.17 -9.05
CA SER A 56 -4.08 -0.73 -7.95
C SER A 56 -3.86 0.01 -6.63
N ILE A 57 -3.98 -0.73 -5.51
CA ILE A 57 -3.65 -0.24 -4.15
C ILE A 57 -2.18 0.19 -4.07
N ARG A 58 -1.27 -0.58 -4.68
CA ARG A 58 0.17 -0.26 -4.70
C ARG A 58 0.44 1.08 -5.38
N LYS A 59 -0.19 1.34 -6.52
CA LYS A 59 -0.07 2.65 -7.19
C LYS A 59 -0.68 3.75 -6.34
N LEU A 60 -1.86 3.49 -5.74
CA LEU A 60 -2.56 4.45 -4.90
C LEU A 60 -1.72 4.88 -3.69
N SER A 61 -0.99 3.95 -3.04
CA SER A 61 -0.15 4.24 -1.88
C SER A 61 1.05 5.15 -2.17
N ARG A 62 1.44 5.30 -3.46
CA ARG A 62 2.58 6.11 -3.90
C ARG A 62 2.17 7.45 -4.52
N LEU A 63 0.88 7.65 -4.79
CA LEU A 63 0.39 8.84 -5.47
C LEU A 63 0.14 10.01 -4.50
N ASN A 64 0.44 11.21 -4.97
CA ASN A 64 -0.05 12.42 -4.33
C ASN A 64 -1.56 12.56 -4.61
N LEU A 65 -2.39 12.22 -3.61
CA LEU A 65 -3.84 12.21 -3.74
C LEU A 65 -4.43 13.61 -3.98
N ASN A 66 -3.67 14.69 -3.76
CA ASN A 66 -4.14 16.06 -4.06
C ASN A 66 -4.43 16.25 -5.54
N ASN A 67 -3.69 15.55 -6.40
CA ASN A 67 -3.85 15.63 -7.85
C ASN A 67 -5.06 14.83 -8.37
N ILE A 68 -5.67 14.00 -7.53
CA ILE A 68 -6.83 13.18 -7.93
C ILE A 68 -8.12 13.99 -7.76
N LYS A 69 -8.84 14.15 -8.87
CA LYS A 69 -10.15 14.82 -8.90
C LYS A 69 -11.25 13.76 -9.05
N ILE A 70 -11.97 13.51 -7.96
CA ILE A 70 -13.16 12.65 -7.89
C ILE A 70 -14.21 13.38 -7.07
N LYS A 71 -15.44 13.45 -7.61
CA LYS A 71 -16.55 14.10 -6.92
C LYS A 71 -16.88 13.36 -5.63
N GLY A 72 -16.92 14.07 -4.52
CA GLY A 72 -17.13 13.48 -3.19
C GLY A 72 -15.85 13.01 -2.48
N PHE A 73 -14.69 13.00 -3.14
CA PHE A 73 -13.37 12.70 -2.55
C PHE A 73 -12.62 14.00 -2.23
N GLY A 74 -13.14 14.72 -1.23
CA GLY A 74 -12.59 16.01 -0.79
C GLY A 74 -11.32 15.86 0.08
N ARG A 75 -10.79 17.04 0.53
CA ARG A 75 -9.52 17.16 1.27
C ARG A 75 -9.41 16.20 2.46
N VAL A 76 -10.42 16.15 3.33
CA VAL A 76 -10.38 15.29 4.53
C VAL A 76 -10.24 13.81 4.17
N LYS A 77 -10.99 13.34 3.19
CA LYS A 77 -10.93 11.95 2.74
C LYS A 77 -9.58 11.59 2.13
N LYS A 78 -8.98 12.51 1.38
CA LYS A 78 -7.61 12.37 0.85
C LYS A 78 -6.59 12.23 1.98
N ILE A 79 -6.70 13.08 3.00
CA ILE A 79 -5.84 13.01 4.19
C ILE A 79 -5.98 11.66 4.88
N ASN A 80 -7.21 11.19 5.14
CA ASN A 80 -7.45 9.92 5.82
C ASN A 80 -6.80 8.74 5.07
N VAL A 81 -6.97 8.68 3.75
CA VAL A 81 -6.37 7.63 2.92
C VAL A 81 -4.85 7.73 2.92
N SER A 82 -4.28 8.94 2.80
CA SER A 82 -2.82 9.15 2.84
C SER A 82 -2.24 8.75 4.19
N VAL A 83 -2.88 9.11 5.30
CA VAL A 83 -2.44 8.76 6.66
C VAL A 83 -2.48 7.25 6.88
N ALA A 84 -3.52 6.56 6.39
CA ALA A 84 -3.62 5.11 6.51
C ALA A 84 -2.46 4.40 5.78
N PHE A 85 -2.10 4.82 4.57
CA PHE A 85 -0.95 4.29 3.85
C PHE A 85 0.37 4.60 4.54
N GLU A 86 0.53 5.81 5.08
CA GLU A 86 1.76 6.18 5.81
C GLU A 86 1.93 5.36 7.09
N LEU A 87 0.86 5.12 7.86
CA LEU A 87 0.92 4.24 9.02
C LEU A 87 1.30 2.81 8.64
N GLY A 88 0.70 2.27 7.58
CA GLY A 88 1.07 0.95 7.06
C GLY A 88 2.55 0.87 6.66
N ARG A 89 3.07 1.88 5.96
CA ARG A 89 4.49 1.98 5.59
C ARG A 89 5.40 2.02 6.82
N ARG A 90 5.03 2.80 7.85
CA ARG A 90 5.80 2.86 9.11
C ARG A 90 5.81 1.53 9.83
N ALA A 91 4.67 0.84 9.90
CA ALA A 91 4.57 -0.47 10.53
C ALA A 91 5.49 -1.49 9.86
N VAL A 92 5.53 -1.54 8.52
CA VAL A 92 6.47 -2.39 7.78
C VAL A 92 7.91 -2.01 8.07
N ASN A 93 8.25 -0.72 8.01
CA ASN A 93 9.61 -0.25 8.27
C ASN A 93 10.07 -0.51 9.73
N GLU A 94 9.18 -0.48 10.71
CA GLU A 94 9.51 -0.83 12.09
C GLU A 94 9.91 -2.31 12.23
N LEU A 95 9.22 -3.19 11.52
CA LEU A 95 9.56 -4.62 11.49
C LEU A 95 10.93 -4.84 10.82
N GLU A 96 11.18 -4.16 9.71
CA GLU A 96 12.44 -4.29 8.95
C GLU A 96 13.64 -3.68 9.69
N ARG A 97 13.47 -2.56 10.40
CA ARG A 97 14.56 -1.95 11.22
C ARG A 97 15.12 -2.85 12.32
N LYS A 98 14.42 -3.91 12.70
CA LYS A 98 14.90 -4.90 13.67
C LYS A 98 15.77 -6.00 13.04
N ILE A 99 15.91 -6.03 11.71
CA ILE A 99 16.71 -7.02 11.02
C ILE A 99 18.16 -6.54 10.98
N ASN A 100 19.04 -7.20 11.78
CA ASN A 100 20.47 -6.96 11.72
C ASN A 100 21.11 -7.87 10.68
N LEU A 101 21.83 -7.30 9.71
CA LEU A 101 22.46 -7.99 8.60
C LEU A 101 23.98 -8.08 8.76
N LYS A 102 24.48 -8.14 10.01
CA LYS A 102 25.90 -8.28 10.31
C LYS A 102 26.45 -9.67 9.89
N GLU A 103 25.66 -10.70 10.15
CA GLU A 103 26.07 -12.08 9.91
C GLU A 103 25.64 -12.57 8.52
N SER A 104 26.50 -13.28 7.80
CA SER A 104 26.21 -13.83 6.47
C SER A 104 24.93 -14.66 6.43
N HIS A 105 24.65 -15.42 7.49
CA HIS A 105 23.43 -16.20 7.62
C HIS A 105 22.16 -15.32 7.75
N ALA A 106 22.26 -14.15 8.39
CA ALA A 106 21.16 -13.18 8.49
C ALA A 106 20.88 -12.56 7.10
N ILE A 107 21.93 -12.21 6.36
CA ILE A 107 21.84 -11.73 4.98
C ILE A 107 21.18 -12.78 4.09
N TYR A 108 21.62 -14.04 4.18
CA TYR A 108 21.04 -15.14 3.42
C TYR A 108 19.54 -15.29 3.71
N ARG A 109 19.13 -15.36 4.98
CA ARG A 109 17.71 -15.48 5.36
C ARG A 109 16.86 -14.29 4.91
N PHE A 110 17.45 -13.11 4.89
CA PHE A 110 16.78 -11.89 4.42
C PHE A 110 16.60 -11.89 2.90
N CYS A 111 17.61 -12.27 2.16
CA CYS A 111 17.63 -12.23 0.71
C CYS A 111 16.97 -13.44 0.05
N PHE A 112 17.20 -14.65 0.57
CA PHE A 112 16.77 -15.89 -0.06
C PHE A 112 15.28 -15.92 -0.45
N PRO A 113 14.32 -15.59 0.44
CA PRO A 113 12.89 -15.60 0.08
C PRO A 113 12.51 -14.60 -1.02
N LYS A 114 13.32 -13.55 -1.18
CA LYS A 114 13.06 -12.46 -2.14
C LYS A 114 13.60 -12.74 -3.54
N TYR A 115 14.62 -13.59 -3.62
CA TYR A 115 15.37 -13.85 -4.86
C TYR A 115 15.30 -15.31 -5.33
N TYR A 116 14.88 -16.23 -4.47
CA TYR A 116 14.74 -17.63 -4.83
C TYR A 116 13.69 -17.84 -5.92
N GLY A 117 14.06 -18.57 -6.97
CA GLY A 117 13.16 -18.92 -8.08
C GLY A 117 12.89 -17.79 -9.08
N LEU A 118 13.59 -16.66 -8.99
CA LEU A 118 13.49 -15.62 -10.02
C LEU A 118 14.06 -16.15 -11.35
N GLN A 119 13.30 -15.96 -12.42
CA GLN A 119 13.72 -16.34 -13.79
C GLN A 119 14.49 -15.21 -14.50
N LYS A 120 14.54 -14.02 -13.91
CA LYS A 120 15.24 -12.85 -14.44
C LYS A 120 16.18 -12.31 -13.37
N GLU A 121 17.30 -11.76 -13.82
CA GLU A 121 18.22 -11.07 -12.92
C GLU A 121 17.53 -9.87 -12.26
N LYS A 122 17.79 -9.70 -10.99
CA LYS A 122 17.27 -8.60 -10.18
C LYS A 122 18.41 -7.98 -9.40
N ILE A 123 18.56 -6.68 -9.53
CA ILE A 123 19.52 -5.92 -8.72
C ILE A 123 18.74 -5.22 -7.61
N SER A 124 19.26 -5.28 -6.39
CA SER A 124 18.70 -4.57 -5.25
C SER A 124 19.81 -3.86 -4.48
N LEU A 125 19.50 -2.63 -4.11
CA LEU A 125 20.31 -1.83 -3.20
C LEU A 125 19.71 -1.95 -1.80
N ILE A 126 20.50 -2.48 -0.87
CA ILE A 126 20.13 -2.60 0.55
C ILE A 126 20.90 -1.56 1.34
N ILE A 127 20.19 -0.64 1.98
CA ILE A 127 20.78 0.40 2.82
C ILE A 127 20.69 -0.03 4.27
N LEU A 128 21.82 0.04 4.96
CA LEU A 128 21.96 -0.34 6.37
C LEU A 128 22.37 0.88 7.21
N ASP A 129 22.02 0.87 8.49
CA ASP A 129 22.57 1.82 9.45
C ASP A 129 24.01 1.47 9.86
N LYS A 130 24.64 2.33 10.68
CA LYS A 130 26.00 2.12 11.20
C LYS A 130 26.17 0.83 12.02
N ASN A 131 25.09 0.24 12.50
CA ASN A 131 25.07 -0.99 13.28
C ASN A 131 24.68 -2.20 12.41
N LEU A 132 24.62 -2.03 11.07
CA LEU A 132 24.22 -3.02 10.08
C LEU A 132 22.75 -3.48 10.23
N ASN A 133 21.89 -2.63 10.78
CA ASN A 133 20.46 -2.86 10.75
C ASN A 133 19.88 -2.39 9.42
N PHE A 134 18.92 -3.14 8.92
CA PHE A 134 18.22 -2.83 7.68
C PHE A 134 17.46 -1.49 7.81
N ILE A 135 17.67 -0.60 6.85
CA ILE A 135 16.92 0.66 6.73
C ILE A 135 15.94 0.61 5.57
N TYR A 136 16.44 0.23 4.39
CA TYR A 136 15.67 0.35 3.16
C TYR A 136 16.20 -0.59 2.08
N GLU A 137 15.33 -1.06 1.20
CA GLU A 137 15.70 -1.82 0.00
C GLU A 137 15.00 -1.21 -1.22
N GLU A 138 15.76 -0.91 -2.24
CA GLU A 138 15.28 -0.58 -3.56
C GLU A 138 15.70 -1.66 -4.55
N SER A 139 14.79 -2.06 -5.41
CA SER A 139 15.08 -3.12 -6.38
C SER A 139 14.47 -2.81 -7.72
N GLU A 140 15.27 -3.00 -8.78
CA GLU A 140 14.83 -2.91 -10.16
C GLU A 140 14.95 -4.27 -10.86
N ASN A 141 14.01 -4.57 -11.74
CA ASN A 141 14.09 -5.71 -12.62
C ASN A 141 14.93 -5.27 -13.84
N SER A 142 16.17 -5.72 -13.95
CA SER A 142 17.00 -5.36 -15.09
C SER A 142 16.49 -6.06 -16.36
N GLY A 143 16.13 -5.27 -17.34
CA GLY A 143 15.95 -5.74 -18.71
C GLY A 143 17.27 -5.84 -19.46
N THR A 144 18.28 -5.03 -19.11
CA THR A 144 19.63 -5.00 -19.68
C THR A 144 20.59 -4.34 -18.71
N PHE A 145 21.79 -4.91 -18.59
CA PHE A 145 22.83 -4.58 -17.60
C PHE A 145 23.42 -3.15 -17.68
N ASN A 146 23.03 -2.35 -18.66
CA ASN A 146 23.72 -1.09 -18.99
C ASN A 146 23.06 0.21 -18.48
N ASP A 147 21.85 0.17 -17.92
CA ASP A 147 21.10 1.39 -17.58
C ASP A 147 20.39 1.31 -16.22
N ILE A 148 21.11 0.96 -15.14
CA ILE A 148 20.55 1.03 -13.80
C ILE A 148 20.99 2.33 -13.14
N SER A 149 20.08 3.27 -13.02
CA SER A 149 20.27 4.48 -12.21
C SER A 149 19.43 4.38 -10.94
N PHE A 150 20.10 4.39 -9.78
CA PHE A 150 19.42 4.56 -8.50
C PHE A 150 19.33 6.05 -8.17
N SER A 151 18.13 6.56 -8.00
CA SER A 151 17.95 7.88 -7.41
C SER A 151 17.97 7.76 -5.89
N MET A 152 19.00 8.30 -5.27
CA MET A 152 19.05 8.40 -3.81
C MET A 152 18.01 9.42 -3.32
N PRO A 153 17.29 9.14 -2.23
CA PRO A 153 16.35 10.06 -1.61
C PRO A 153 17.03 11.30 -1.02
#